data_4cfaa169d3017345a69a6a8bb2fd5851
#
_entry.id   4cfaa169d3017345a69a6a8bb2fd5851
#
_cell.length_a   1.000
_cell.length_b   1.000
_cell.length_c   1.000
_cell.angle_alpha   90.00
_cell.angle_beta   90.00
_cell.angle_gamma   90.00
#
_symmetry.space_group_name_H-M   'P 1'
#
loop_
_entity.id
_entity.type
_entity.pdbx_description
1 polymer ?
#
loop_
_entity_poly.entity_id
_entity_poly.type
_entity_poly.pdbx_seq_one_letter_code
_entity_poly.pdbx_strand_id
1 'polypeptide(L)' 'DALKIHQVLHRLEEPYREVFWLRAFGELSFAQIGGLFEKTESWARVTYHRARMKIKEALE' A
#
# COMPACT_ATOMS: atom_id res chain seq x y z
N ASP A 1 5.27 -5.06 16.28
CA ASP A 1 6.66 -4.86 15.90
C ASP A 1 6.86 -4.92 14.40
N ALA A 2 8.09 -4.64 13.94
CA ALA A 2 8.39 -4.57 12.50
C ALA A 2 8.16 -5.90 11.79
N LEU A 3 8.49 -7.00 12.43
CA LEU A 3 8.29 -8.32 11.84
C LEU A 3 6.81 -8.59 11.58
N LYS A 4 5.95 -8.22 12.53
CA LYS A 4 4.52 -8.45 12.39
C LYS A 4 3.95 -7.67 11.20
N ILE A 5 4.40 -6.43 10.99
CA ILE A 5 3.98 -5.63 9.83
C ILE A 5 4.39 -6.32 8.54
N HIS A 6 5.63 -6.82 8.46
CA HIS A 6 6.11 -7.51 7.27
C HIS A 6 5.36 -8.81 7.02
N GLN A 7 4.97 -9.53 8.08
CA GLN A 7 4.15 -10.73 7.93
C GLN A 7 2.79 -10.41 7.34
N VAL A 8 2.16 -9.32 7.80
CA VAL A 8 0.88 -8.88 7.26
C VAL A 8 1.03 -8.46 5.80
N LEU A 9 2.08 -7.69 5.48
CA LEU A 9 2.34 -7.26 4.11
C LEU A 9 2.54 -8.45 3.18
N HIS A 10 3.24 -9.48 3.65
CA HIS A 10 3.49 -10.67 2.85
C HIS A 10 2.20 -11.36 2.42
N ARG A 11 1.16 -11.27 3.25
CA ARG A 11 -0.14 -11.88 2.98
C ARG A 11 -1.12 -10.96 2.28
N LEU A 12 -0.77 -9.68 2.19
CA LEU A 12 -1.64 -8.70 1.57
C LEU A 12 -1.68 -8.91 0.05
N GLU A 13 -2.88 -8.89 -0.52
CA GLU A 13 -3.04 -9.08 -1.96
C GLU A 13 -2.61 -7.85 -2.74
N GLU A 14 -2.25 -8.05 -4.01
CA GLU A 14 -1.96 -6.94 -4.90
C GLU A 14 -3.27 -6.34 -5.42
N PRO A 15 -3.29 -5.07 -5.77
CA PRO A 15 -2.16 -4.14 -5.80
C PRO A 15 -1.85 -3.47 -4.47
N TYR A 16 -2.57 -3.83 -3.42
CA TYR A 16 -2.48 -3.17 -2.11
C TYR A 16 -1.09 -3.26 -1.52
N ARG A 17 -0.47 -4.43 -1.61
CA ARG A 17 0.86 -4.64 -1.05
C ARG A 17 1.89 -3.74 -1.70
N GLU A 18 1.94 -3.70 -3.01
CA GLU A 18 2.93 -2.89 -3.73
C GLU A 18 2.67 -1.40 -3.52
N VAL A 19 1.42 -0.96 -3.61
CA VAL A 19 1.08 0.45 -3.41
C VAL A 19 1.48 0.90 -2.00
N PHE A 20 1.18 0.08 -0.99
CA PHE A 20 1.55 0.42 0.37
C PHE A 20 3.07 0.51 0.52
N TRP A 21 3.78 -0.46 -0.03
CA TRP A 21 5.24 -0.50 0.05
C TRP A 21 5.88 0.73 -0.59
N LEU A 22 5.41 1.08 -1.79
CA LEU A 22 5.96 2.21 -2.54
C LEU A 22 5.73 3.53 -1.81
N ARG A 23 4.60 3.69 -1.17
CA ARG A 23 4.29 4.93 -0.45
C ARG A 23 4.96 4.99 0.92
N ALA A 24 4.84 3.92 1.71
CA ALA A 24 5.29 3.92 3.09
C ALA A 24 6.81 3.77 3.22
N PHE A 25 7.42 2.97 2.37
CA PHE A 25 8.86 2.72 2.45
C PHE A 25 9.63 3.34 1.29
N GLY A 26 9.04 3.40 0.11
CA GLY A 26 9.66 3.99 -1.07
C GLY A 26 9.54 5.50 -1.14
N GLU A 27 8.68 6.08 -0.32
CA GLU A 27 8.46 7.52 -0.24
C GLU A 27 8.04 8.16 -1.57
N LEU A 28 7.38 7.39 -2.43
CA LEU A 28 6.87 7.90 -3.69
C LEU A 28 5.57 8.67 -3.48
N SER A 29 5.33 9.67 -4.32
CA SER A 29 4.08 10.40 -4.31
C SER A 29 2.97 9.55 -4.91
N PHE A 30 1.72 9.89 -4.59
CA PHE A 30 0.58 9.19 -5.19
C PHE A 30 0.55 9.35 -6.71
N ALA A 31 0.98 10.52 -7.21
CA ALA A 31 1.07 10.72 -8.65
C ALA A 31 2.07 9.76 -9.29
N GLN A 32 3.22 9.57 -8.64
CA GLN A 32 4.23 8.63 -9.14
C GLN A 32 3.73 7.19 -9.09
N ILE A 33 3.08 6.81 -7.99
CA ILE A 33 2.52 5.47 -7.86
C ILE A 33 1.45 5.23 -8.92
N GLY A 34 0.54 6.18 -9.08
CA GLY A 34 -0.48 6.08 -10.12
C GLY A 34 0.13 5.87 -11.49
N GLY A 35 1.18 6.63 -11.81
CA GLY A 35 1.88 6.49 -13.08
C GLY A 35 2.48 5.11 -13.30
N LEU A 36 3.05 4.52 -12.25
CA LEU A 36 3.62 3.17 -12.35
C LEU A 36 2.59 2.11 -12.69
N PHE A 37 1.37 2.29 -12.24
CA PHE A 37 0.28 1.35 -12.48
C PHE A 37 -0.60 1.73 -13.67
N GLU A 38 -0.22 2.80 -14.39
CA GLU A 38 -1.02 3.35 -15.48
C GLU A 38 -2.43 3.73 -15.00
N LYS A 39 -2.48 4.30 -13.80
CA LYS A 39 -3.69 4.76 -13.13
C LYS A 39 -3.53 6.22 -12.73
N THR A 40 -4.59 6.78 -12.16
CA THR A 40 -4.59 8.17 -11.70
C THR A 40 -3.98 8.32 -10.32
N GLU A 41 -3.66 9.56 -9.96
CA GLU A 41 -3.23 9.87 -8.60
C GLU A 41 -4.34 9.53 -7.60
N SER A 42 -5.59 9.81 -7.94
CA SER A 42 -6.75 9.48 -7.08
C SER A 42 -6.85 7.99 -6.83
N TRP A 43 -6.62 7.18 -7.86
CA TRP A 43 -6.62 5.73 -7.71
C TRP A 43 -5.56 5.29 -6.70
N ALA A 44 -4.37 5.86 -6.81
CA ALA A 44 -3.27 5.51 -5.90
C ALA A 44 -3.60 5.87 -4.46
N ARG A 45 -4.19 7.04 -4.25
CA ARG A 45 -4.56 7.50 -2.92
C ARG A 45 -5.63 6.59 -2.30
N VAL A 46 -6.67 6.25 -3.05
CA VAL A 46 -7.73 5.37 -2.57
C VAL A 46 -7.18 3.97 -2.30
N THR A 47 -6.34 3.45 -3.21
CA THR A 47 -5.76 2.13 -3.07
C THR A 47 -4.87 2.05 -1.83
N TYR A 48 -4.06 3.07 -1.59
CA TYR A 48 -3.22 3.14 -0.39
C TYR A 48 -4.07 3.16 0.89
N HIS A 49 -5.13 3.96 0.89
CA HIS A 49 -6.02 4.03 2.04
C HIS A 49 -6.63 2.66 2.35
N ARG A 50 -7.10 1.97 1.32
CA ARG A 50 -7.66 0.62 1.49
C ARG A 50 -6.62 -0.37 2.01
N ALA A 51 -5.38 -0.24 1.50
CA ALA A 51 -4.28 -1.08 1.98
C ALA A 51 -4.03 -0.87 3.48
N ARG A 52 -4.01 0.38 3.91
CA ARG A 52 -3.83 0.71 5.33
C ARG A 52 -4.94 0.10 6.19
N MET A 53 -6.18 0.17 5.72
CA MET A 53 -7.31 -0.39 6.47
C MET A 53 -7.19 -1.90 6.60
N LYS A 54 -6.80 -2.57 5.50
CA LYS A 54 -6.60 -4.02 5.52
C LYS A 54 -5.50 -4.43 6.49
N ILE A 55 -4.40 -3.67 6.51
CA ILE A 55 -3.29 -3.94 7.41
C ILE A 55 -3.72 -3.74 8.87
N LYS A 56 -4.44 -2.66 9.13
CA LYS A 56 -4.93 -2.37 10.47
C LYS A 56 -5.83 -3.49 10.98
N GLU A 57 -6.76 -3.96 10.16
CA GLU A 57 -7.65 -5.05 10.52
C GLU A 57 -6.87 -6.33 10.82
N ALA A 58 -5.82 -6.61 10.07
CA ALA A 58 -5.01 -7.80 10.28
C ALA A 58 -4.18 -7.74 11.55
N LEU A 59 -3.85 -6.53 12.01
CA LEU A 59 -3.06 -6.33 13.23
C LEU A 59 -3.92 -6.31 14.50
N GLU A 60 -5.22 -6.13 14.39
CA GLU A 60 -6.14 -6.08 15.53
C GLU A 60 -6.51 -7.44 16.08
#